data_df77ab169b923b5af1f44c6e3fca45b6
#
_entry.id   df77ab169b923b5af1f44c6e3fca45b6
#
_cell.length_a   1.000
_cell.length_b   1.000
_cell.length_c   1.000
_cell.angle_alpha   90.00
_cell.angle_beta   90.00
_cell.angle_gamma   90.00
#
_symmetry.space_group_name_H-M   'P 1'
#
loop_
_entity.id
_entity.type
_entity.pdbx_description
1 polymer ?
#
loop_
_entity_poly.entity_id
_entity_poly.type
_entity_poly.pdbx_seq_one_letter_code
_entity_poly.pdbx_strand_id
1 'polypeptide(L)'
;LDSGEMMTVNLHNMQDKSLTDIRDTLADVQRRAKNSNMSQVMYDVSLNDTLQGLAKGKLIQTVSRLIGSKTGKYRVKTLSGKQKKEYYGIPERDRLTKHDIEQGTITVSNLGSLYKDWDGICALLEIIPPQVAAIGVGAPRDTAIANPDGTVTVGKKLVFTVVFDHRALDMGDVVPFLKSIDETFKHPEVIKEWI
;
A
#
# COMPACT_ATOMS: atom_id res chain seq x y z
N LEU A 1 11.82 0.34 -4.95
CA LEU A 1 13.19 0.59 -4.48
C LEU A 1 14.18 0.25 -5.58
N ASP A 2 15.34 0.88 -5.58
CA ASP A 2 16.43 0.58 -6.55
C ASP A 2 16.92 -0.87 -6.45
N SER A 3 16.63 -1.55 -5.32
CA SER A 3 16.88 -2.98 -5.10
C SER A 3 15.90 -3.92 -5.84
N GLY A 4 14.85 -3.39 -6.48
CA GLY A 4 13.75 -4.17 -7.04
C GLY A 4 12.71 -4.62 -6.00
N GLU A 5 12.91 -4.32 -4.73
CA GLU A 5 11.95 -4.63 -3.68
C GLU A 5 10.74 -3.70 -3.73
N MET A 6 9.55 -4.25 -3.52
CA MET A 6 8.32 -3.50 -3.38
C MET A 6 8.16 -3.00 -1.94
N MET A 7 7.66 -1.80 -1.79
CA MET A 7 7.33 -1.24 -0.49
C MET A 7 5.92 -0.67 -0.53
N THR A 8 5.13 -1.00 0.47
CA THR A 8 3.83 -0.37 0.71
C THR A 8 4.05 0.84 1.60
N VAL A 9 3.49 1.97 1.22
CA VAL A 9 3.48 3.20 2.01
C VAL A 9 2.06 3.63 2.30
N ASN A 10 1.84 4.23 3.46
CA ASN A 10 0.55 4.79 3.83
C ASN A 10 0.48 6.25 3.37
N LEU A 11 -0.57 6.59 2.65
CA LEU A 11 -0.91 7.96 2.28
C LEU A 11 -2.12 8.38 3.11
N HIS A 12 -1.92 9.39 3.96
CA HIS A 12 -2.93 9.84 4.90
C HIS A 12 -3.87 10.87 4.30
N ASN A 13 -5.13 10.86 4.75
CA ASN A 13 -6.16 11.86 4.42
C ASN A 13 -6.36 12.02 2.90
N MET A 14 -6.41 10.89 2.19
CA MET A 14 -6.52 10.89 0.72
C MET A 14 -7.81 11.55 0.22
N GLN A 15 -8.88 11.51 1.02
CA GLN A 15 -10.17 12.12 0.72
C GLN A 15 -10.10 13.66 0.59
N ASP A 16 -9.08 14.28 1.19
CA ASP A 16 -8.91 15.75 1.23
C ASP A 16 -7.84 16.22 0.22
N LYS A 17 -7.33 15.33 -0.63
CA LYS A 17 -6.22 15.60 -1.55
C LYS A 17 -6.65 15.63 -3.00
N SER A 18 -6.16 16.63 -3.73
CA SER A 18 -6.20 16.65 -5.19
C SER A 18 -5.25 15.59 -5.79
N LEU A 19 -5.40 15.29 -7.07
CA LEU A 19 -4.46 14.41 -7.79
C LEU A 19 -3.04 14.98 -7.81
N THR A 20 -2.91 16.30 -7.82
CA THR A 20 -1.61 16.99 -7.72
C THR A 20 -0.97 16.72 -6.36
N ASP A 21 -1.73 16.86 -5.27
CA ASP A 21 -1.24 16.58 -3.91
C ASP A 21 -0.83 15.12 -3.74
N ILE A 22 -1.59 14.19 -4.33
CA ILE A 22 -1.28 12.75 -4.32
C ILE A 22 0.04 12.50 -5.05
N ARG A 23 0.22 13.06 -6.25
CA ARG A 23 1.45 12.95 -7.03
C ARG A 23 2.65 13.47 -6.23
N ASP A 24 2.52 14.63 -5.63
CA ASP A 24 3.60 15.28 -4.89
C ASP A 24 3.93 14.52 -3.59
N THR A 25 2.90 14.00 -2.92
CA THR A 25 3.07 13.10 -1.76
C THR A 25 3.82 11.82 -2.14
N LEU A 26 3.47 11.20 -3.27
CA LEU A 26 4.16 10.01 -3.78
C LEU A 26 5.62 10.31 -4.13
N ALA A 27 5.89 11.44 -4.78
CA ALA A 27 7.25 11.86 -5.12
C ALA A 27 8.09 12.12 -3.86
N ASP A 28 7.52 12.75 -2.83
CA ASP A 28 8.19 12.94 -1.55
C ASP A 28 8.50 11.63 -0.83
N VAL A 29 7.53 10.71 -0.77
CA VAL A 29 7.74 9.38 -0.19
C VAL A 29 8.84 8.63 -0.93
N GLN A 30 8.87 8.69 -2.26
CA GLN A 30 9.93 8.06 -3.07
C GLN A 30 11.31 8.69 -2.78
N ARG A 31 11.39 10.00 -2.60
CA ARG A 31 12.61 10.71 -2.20
C ARG A 31 13.09 10.23 -0.83
N ARG A 32 12.20 10.19 0.17
CA ARG A 32 12.50 9.76 1.54
C ARG A 32 12.87 8.28 1.62
N ALA A 33 12.27 7.43 0.79
CA ALA A 33 12.59 6.01 0.71
C ALA A 33 14.06 5.76 0.35
N LYS A 34 14.65 6.56 -0.53
CA LYS A 34 16.06 6.47 -0.92
C LYS A 34 17.02 6.73 0.25
N ASN A 35 16.61 7.55 1.20
CA ASN A 35 17.39 7.88 2.40
C ASN A 35 17.08 6.93 3.57
N SER A 36 16.22 5.92 3.36
CA SER A 36 15.74 5.05 4.42
C SER A 36 16.33 3.66 4.31
N ASN A 37 16.69 3.09 5.46
CA ASN A 37 17.03 1.68 5.57
C ASN A 37 15.81 0.90 6.06
N MET A 38 15.20 0.09 5.20
CA MET A 38 13.94 -0.58 5.47
C MET A 38 14.03 -1.51 6.69
N SER A 39 15.12 -2.24 6.84
CA SER A 39 15.32 -3.10 8.03
C SER A 39 15.32 -2.28 9.32
N GLN A 40 15.89 -1.08 9.29
CA GLN A 40 15.90 -0.19 10.46
C GLN A 40 14.51 0.41 10.72
N VAL A 41 13.80 0.86 9.66
CA VAL A 41 12.42 1.36 9.79
C VAL A 41 11.50 0.29 10.38
N MET A 42 11.55 -0.95 9.85
CA MET A 42 10.76 -2.08 10.36
C MET A 42 11.11 -2.43 11.81
N TYR A 43 12.39 -2.34 12.17
CA TYR A 43 12.81 -2.53 13.56
C TYR A 43 12.24 -1.46 14.48
N ASP A 44 12.29 -0.18 14.08
CA ASP A 44 11.76 0.94 14.85
C ASP A 44 10.25 0.80 15.08
N VAL A 45 9.50 0.34 14.04
CA VAL A 45 8.06 0.01 14.16
C VAL A 45 7.84 -1.11 15.16
N SER A 46 8.55 -2.22 15.01
CA SER A 46 8.42 -3.38 15.90
C SER A 46 8.78 -3.05 17.36
N LEU A 47 9.77 -2.21 17.57
CA LEU A 47 10.16 -1.74 18.89
C LEU A 47 9.06 -0.89 19.54
N ASN A 48 8.50 0.04 18.78
CA ASN A 48 7.42 0.91 19.26
C ASN A 48 6.15 0.11 19.60
N ASP A 49 5.75 -0.84 18.75
CA ASP A 49 4.61 -1.73 19.01
C ASP A 49 4.85 -2.62 20.24
N THR A 50 6.09 -3.02 20.45
CA THR A 50 6.52 -3.78 21.62
C THR A 50 6.40 -2.93 22.89
N LEU A 51 6.85 -1.68 22.86
CA LEU A 51 6.73 -0.74 23.99
C LEU A 51 5.27 -0.41 24.32
N GLN A 52 4.42 -0.23 23.30
CA GLN A 52 2.97 -0.05 23.50
C GLN A 52 2.32 -1.31 24.09
N GLY A 53 2.80 -2.51 23.72
CA GLY A 53 2.35 -3.78 24.30
C GLY A 53 2.68 -3.86 25.81
N LEU A 54 3.85 -3.35 26.22
CA LEU A 54 4.22 -3.24 27.64
C LEU A 54 3.27 -2.33 28.41
N ALA A 55 2.97 -1.16 27.85
CA ALA A 55 2.02 -0.21 28.46
C ALA A 55 0.60 -0.81 28.62
N LYS A 56 0.24 -1.79 27.78
CA LYS A 56 -1.05 -2.53 27.83
C LYS A 56 -0.98 -3.81 28.69
N GLY A 57 0.09 -4.02 29.47
CA GLY A 57 0.23 -5.16 30.42
C GLY A 57 0.61 -6.50 29.78
N LYS A 58 0.98 -6.55 28.49
CA LYS A 58 1.36 -7.80 27.78
C LYS A 58 2.84 -8.16 27.96
N LEU A 59 3.32 -8.26 29.22
CA LEU A 59 4.73 -8.43 29.58
C LEU A 59 5.40 -9.66 28.96
N ILE A 60 4.78 -10.83 29.08
CA ILE A 60 5.38 -12.11 28.63
C ILE A 60 5.55 -12.15 27.12
N GLN A 61 4.52 -11.74 26.37
CA GLN A 61 4.58 -11.69 24.90
C GLN A 61 5.61 -10.68 24.40
N THR A 62 5.72 -9.57 25.08
CA THR A 62 6.65 -8.48 24.76
C THR A 62 8.11 -8.89 24.99
N VAL A 63 8.42 -9.51 26.13
CA VAL A 63 9.77 -10.03 26.42
C VAL A 63 10.16 -11.13 25.44
N SER A 64 9.26 -12.06 25.13
CA SER A 64 9.48 -13.12 24.15
C SER A 64 9.79 -12.55 22.74
N ARG A 65 9.06 -11.51 22.29
CA ARG A 65 9.33 -10.83 21.02
C ARG A 65 10.68 -10.12 21.00
N LEU A 66 11.05 -9.43 22.09
CA LEU A 66 12.34 -8.76 22.19
C LEU A 66 13.52 -9.73 22.12
N ILE A 67 13.42 -10.87 22.81
CA ILE A 67 14.44 -11.92 22.77
C ILE A 67 14.48 -12.52 21.36
N GLY A 68 13.34 -12.87 20.78
CA GLY A 68 13.23 -13.44 19.43
C GLY A 68 13.76 -12.54 18.32
N SER A 69 13.61 -11.22 18.44
CA SER A 69 14.12 -10.26 17.48
C SER A 69 15.65 -10.12 17.48
N LYS A 70 16.30 -10.45 18.59
CA LYS A 70 17.76 -10.37 18.76
C LYS A 70 18.47 -11.71 18.59
N THR A 71 17.77 -12.81 18.85
CA THR A 71 18.34 -14.17 18.87
C THR A 71 17.49 -15.11 18.03
N GLY A 72 18.10 -15.94 17.19
CA GLY A 72 17.41 -16.99 16.44
C GLY A 72 17.26 -16.74 14.93
N LYS A 73 16.53 -17.63 14.28
CA LYS A 73 16.34 -17.70 12.81
C LYS A 73 15.70 -16.42 12.23
N TYR A 74 14.90 -15.73 13.01
CA TYR A 74 14.14 -14.52 12.59
C TYR A 74 14.77 -13.21 13.11
N ARG A 75 16.07 -13.23 13.39
CA ARG A 75 16.78 -12.03 13.81
C ARG A 75 16.67 -10.93 12.77
N VAL A 76 16.15 -9.78 13.17
CA VAL A 76 16.11 -8.58 12.31
C VAL A 76 17.52 -8.00 12.22
N LYS A 77 18.05 -7.90 11.01
CA LYS A 77 19.33 -7.24 10.74
C LYS A 77 19.12 -5.73 10.87
N THR A 78 19.71 -5.12 11.90
CA THR A 78 19.66 -3.67 12.11
C THR A 78 21.01 -3.05 11.84
N LEU A 79 21.00 -1.76 11.57
CA LEU A 79 22.23 -0.98 11.47
C LEU A 79 22.96 -0.97 12.83
N SER A 80 24.28 -0.91 12.79
CA SER A 80 25.12 -0.87 13.99
C SER A 80 26.21 0.19 13.87
N GLY A 81 26.72 0.63 15.01
CA GLY A 81 27.87 1.53 15.09
C GLY A 81 27.71 2.80 14.24
N LYS A 82 28.66 3.03 13.36
CA LYS A 82 28.74 4.24 12.51
C LYS A 82 27.52 4.38 11.59
N GLN A 83 27.10 3.29 10.95
CA GLN A 83 25.94 3.29 10.05
C GLN A 83 24.66 3.73 10.75
N LYS A 84 24.43 3.28 11.98
CA LYS A 84 23.28 3.67 12.79
C LYS A 84 23.31 5.16 13.13
N LYS A 85 24.49 5.68 13.49
CA LYS A 85 24.65 7.12 13.78
C LYS A 85 24.44 7.98 12.54
N GLU A 86 24.92 7.56 11.39
CA GLU A 86 24.68 8.24 10.10
C GLU A 86 23.19 8.25 9.74
N TYR A 87 22.50 7.10 9.86
CA TYR A 87 21.09 6.99 9.56
C TYR A 87 20.21 7.90 10.45
N TYR A 88 20.45 7.91 11.76
CA TYR A 88 19.70 8.79 12.67
C TYR A 88 20.17 10.25 12.61
N GLY A 89 21.28 10.54 11.95
CA GLY A 89 21.68 11.89 11.58
C GLY A 89 20.84 12.51 10.46
N ILE A 90 20.16 11.67 9.66
CA ILE A 90 19.22 12.14 8.64
C ILE A 90 17.94 12.64 9.35
N PRO A 91 17.50 13.89 9.11
CA PRO A 91 16.28 14.41 9.70
C PRO A 91 15.06 13.52 9.37
N GLU A 92 14.11 13.40 10.29
CA GLU A 92 12.91 12.56 10.07
C GLU A 92 12.09 12.96 8.84
N ARG A 93 12.05 14.25 8.53
CA ARG A 93 11.41 14.77 7.30
C ARG A 93 12.05 14.28 6.00
N ASP A 94 13.27 13.76 6.05
CA ASP A 94 14.04 13.31 4.88
C ASP A 94 14.20 11.78 4.82
N ARG A 95 13.61 11.05 5.74
CA ARG A 95 13.58 9.59 5.77
C ARG A 95 12.18 9.07 6.11
N LEU A 96 11.91 7.80 5.78
CA LEU A 96 10.66 7.16 6.17
C LEU A 96 10.62 6.89 7.67
N THR A 97 9.43 7.04 8.22
CA THR A 97 9.12 6.81 9.63
C THR A 97 8.05 5.72 9.78
N LYS A 98 7.69 5.38 11.01
CA LYS A 98 6.57 4.49 11.28
C LYS A 98 5.28 4.96 10.62
N HIS A 99 5.01 6.25 10.63
CA HIS A 99 3.80 6.85 10.09
C HIS A 99 3.62 6.57 8.59
N ASP A 100 4.73 6.46 7.85
CA ASP A 100 4.71 6.19 6.41
C ASP A 100 4.46 4.71 6.06
N ILE A 101 4.68 3.79 6.99
CA ILE A 101 4.62 2.34 6.74
C ILE A 101 3.61 1.58 7.61
N GLU A 102 2.90 2.28 8.50
CA GLU A 102 1.79 1.68 9.23
C GLU A 102 0.64 1.32 8.28
N GLN A 103 -0.18 0.35 8.69
CA GLN A 103 -1.29 -0.11 7.86
C GLN A 103 -2.37 0.96 7.71
N GLY A 104 -2.79 1.20 6.46
CA GLY A 104 -3.96 2.01 6.14
C GLY A 104 -5.27 1.25 6.26
N THR A 105 -6.38 1.92 5.98
CA THR A 105 -7.73 1.31 5.96
C THR A 105 -8.04 0.61 4.64
N ILE A 106 -7.44 1.09 3.55
CA ILE A 106 -7.59 0.52 2.19
C ILE A 106 -6.20 0.36 1.59
N THR A 107 -5.95 -0.80 0.98
CA THR A 107 -4.73 -1.04 0.20
C THR A 107 -5.04 -1.02 -1.29
N VAL A 108 -4.23 -0.30 -2.06
CA VAL A 108 -4.25 -0.34 -3.53
C VAL A 108 -2.93 -0.93 -4.03
N SER A 109 -3.02 -2.03 -4.77
CA SER A 109 -1.87 -2.70 -5.39
C SER A 109 -1.97 -2.61 -6.90
N ASN A 110 -1.08 -1.84 -7.52
CA ASN A 110 -1.03 -1.69 -8.98
C ASN A 110 0.02 -2.67 -9.56
N LEU A 111 -0.41 -3.90 -9.81
CA LEU A 111 0.42 -4.96 -10.39
C LEU A 111 0.75 -4.67 -11.86
N GLY A 112 -0.17 -4.04 -12.58
CA GLY A 112 0.01 -3.68 -13.99
C GLY A 112 1.10 -2.65 -14.22
N SER A 113 1.47 -1.84 -13.22
CA SER A 113 2.59 -0.91 -13.32
C SER A 113 3.95 -1.60 -13.25
N LEU A 114 4.02 -2.78 -12.63
CA LEU A 114 5.24 -3.56 -12.46
C LEU A 114 5.50 -4.48 -13.64
N TYR A 115 4.44 -5.09 -14.18
CA TYR A 115 4.51 -6.01 -15.29
C TYR A 115 3.41 -5.68 -16.31
N LYS A 116 3.73 -4.80 -17.26
CA LYS A 116 2.77 -4.28 -18.25
C LYS A 116 2.24 -5.33 -19.21
N ASP A 117 3.03 -6.35 -19.51
CA ASP A 117 2.69 -7.42 -20.44
C ASP A 117 1.98 -8.59 -19.75
N TRP A 118 1.68 -8.45 -18.45
CA TRP A 118 1.01 -9.51 -17.71
C TRP A 118 -0.45 -9.65 -18.12
N ASP A 119 -0.81 -10.79 -18.66
CA ASP A 119 -2.18 -11.14 -19.05
C ASP A 119 -2.99 -11.84 -17.95
N GLY A 120 -2.43 -11.93 -16.76
CA GLY A 120 -3.08 -12.53 -15.60
C GLY A 120 -4.10 -11.62 -14.92
N ILE A 121 -4.94 -12.23 -14.09
CA ILE A 121 -5.89 -11.56 -13.21
C ILE A 121 -5.47 -11.83 -11.77
N CYS A 122 -5.40 -10.78 -10.96
CA CYS A 122 -5.29 -10.93 -9.52
C CYS A 122 -6.67 -11.33 -8.99
N ALA A 123 -6.89 -12.62 -8.75
CA ALA A 123 -8.19 -13.15 -8.34
C ALA A 123 -8.42 -13.08 -6.82
N LEU A 124 -7.37 -12.94 -6.03
CA LEU A 124 -7.42 -12.91 -4.57
C LEU A 124 -6.41 -11.91 -4.02
N LEU A 125 -6.85 -11.13 -3.03
CA LEU A 125 -6.02 -10.24 -2.23
C LEU A 125 -6.24 -10.58 -0.75
N GLU A 126 -5.18 -10.49 0.04
CA GLU A 126 -5.27 -10.63 1.49
C GLU A 126 -5.56 -9.26 2.13
N ILE A 127 -6.46 -9.27 3.12
CA ILE A 127 -6.77 -8.11 3.95
C ILE A 127 -6.13 -8.32 5.31
N ILE A 128 -5.25 -7.40 5.69
CA ILE A 128 -4.53 -7.46 6.98
C ILE A 128 -5.09 -6.33 7.86
N PRO A 129 -5.72 -6.63 8.99
CA PRO A 129 -6.22 -5.59 9.89
C PRO A 129 -5.15 -4.54 10.24
N PRO A 130 -5.49 -3.25 10.26
CA PRO A 130 -6.83 -2.64 10.26
C PRO A 130 -7.45 -2.39 8.88
N GLN A 131 -6.92 -2.96 7.81
CA GLN A 131 -7.51 -2.81 6.47
C GLN A 131 -8.94 -3.38 6.43
N VAL A 132 -9.82 -2.66 5.76
CA VAL A 132 -11.21 -3.09 5.50
C VAL A 132 -11.46 -3.40 4.02
N ALA A 133 -10.58 -2.94 3.14
CA ALA A 133 -10.63 -3.25 1.72
C ALA A 133 -9.24 -3.33 1.08
N ALA A 134 -9.15 -4.09 0.01
CA ALA A 134 -7.97 -4.14 -0.84
C ALA A 134 -8.40 -4.10 -2.31
N ILE A 135 -7.66 -3.34 -3.13
CA ILE A 135 -7.93 -3.16 -4.55
C ILE A 135 -6.68 -3.57 -5.33
N GLY A 136 -6.81 -4.58 -6.18
CA GLY A 136 -5.79 -4.97 -7.13
C GLY A 136 -6.08 -4.39 -8.50
N VAL A 137 -5.11 -3.68 -9.08
CA VAL A 137 -5.21 -3.10 -10.42
C VAL A 137 -4.31 -3.90 -11.37
N GLY A 138 -4.90 -4.48 -12.41
CA GLY A 138 -4.18 -5.24 -13.43
C GLY A 138 -3.51 -4.36 -14.48
N ALA A 139 -2.90 -4.99 -15.48
CA ALA A 139 -2.41 -4.27 -16.66
C ALA A 139 -3.56 -4.02 -17.67
N PRO A 140 -3.60 -2.85 -18.33
CA PRO A 140 -4.49 -2.64 -19.45
C PRO A 140 -4.10 -3.57 -20.61
N ARG A 141 -5.07 -4.27 -21.18
CA ARG A 141 -4.84 -5.22 -22.28
C ARG A 141 -5.85 -5.05 -23.39
N ASP A 142 -5.45 -5.38 -24.60
CA ASP A 142 -6.35 -5.44 -25.75
C ASP A 142 -7.30 -6.63 -25.61
N THR A 143 -8.59 -6.38 -25.79
CA THR A 143 -9.63 -7.39 -25.64
C THR A 143 -10.68 -7.19 -26.74
N ALA A 144 -11.19 -8.29 -27.29
CA ALA A 144 -12.33 -8.25 -28.19
C ALA A 144 -13.57 -7.80 -27.41
N ILE A 145 -14.20 -6.73 -27.89
CA ILE A 145 -15.44 -6.17 -27.32
C ILE A 145 -16.57 -6.41 -28.32
N ALA A 146 -17.60 -7.12 -27.87
CA ALA A 146 -18.82 -7.30 -28.61
C ALA A 146 -19.67 -6.02 -28.51
N ASN A 147 -20.03 -5.43 -29.67
CA ASN A 147 -20.90 -4.28 -29.74
C ASN A 147 -22.38 -4.70 -29.79
N PRO A 148 -23.32 -3.81 -29.42
CA PRO A 148 -24.76 -4.10 -29.46
C PRO A 148 -25.29 -4.46 -30.84
N ASP A 149 -24.61 -4.03 -31.91
CA ASP A 149 -24.95 -4.33 -33.30
C ASP A 149 -24.40 -5.69 -33.78
N GLY A 150 -23.79 -6.47 -32.91
CA GLY A 150 -23.21 -7.78 -33.23
C GLY A 150 -21.79 -7.72 -33.82
N THR A 151 -21.23 -6.55 -34.04
CA THR A 151 -19.82 -6.41 -34.47
C THR A 151 -18.85 -6.60 -33.33
N VAL A 152 -17.58 -6.91 -33.64
CA VAL A 152 -16.51 -7.03 -32.68
C VAL A 152 -15.45 -5.97 -32.96
N THR A 153 -15.10 -5.21 -31.94
CA THR A 153 -13.99 -4.24 -31.98
C THR A 153 -12.90 -4.63 -30.97
N VAL A 154 -11.69 -4.14 -31.20
CA VAL A 154 -10.60 -4.25 -30.20
C VAL A 154 -10.63 -3.00 -29.32
N GLY A 155 -10.69 -3.21 -28.02
CA GLY A 155 -10.64 -2.14 -27.03
C GLY A 155 -9.71 -2.48 -25.87
N LYS A 156 -9.40 -1.48 -25.05
CA LYS A 156 -8.58 -1.65 -23.83
C LYS A 156 -9.48 -2.07 -22.67
N LYS A 157 -9.10 -3.13 -21.98
CA LYS A 157 -9.76 -3.59 -20.76
C LYS A 157 -8.78 -3.52 -19.59
N LEU A 158 -9.21 -2.90 -18.51
CA LEU A 158 -8.52 -2.86 -17.23
C LEU A 158 -9.32 -3.66 -16.21
N VAL A 159 -8.67 -4.60 -15.53
CA VAL A 159 -9.31 -5.44 -14.53
C VAL A 159 -8.98 -4.92 -13.13
N PHE A 160 -10.02 -4.72 -12.34
CA PHE A 160 -9.93 -4.44 -10.91
C PHE A 160 -10.42 -5.64 -10.11
N THR A 161 -9.68 -6.00 -9.08
CA THR A 161 -10.13 -6.95 -8.06
C THR A 161 -10.35 -6.16 -6.78
N VAL A 162 -11.57 -6.21 -6.26
CA VAL A 162 -11.93 -5.56 -5.00
C VAL A 162 -12.26 -6.64 -3.98
N VAL A 163 -11.56 -6.61 -2.85
CA VAL A 163 -11.81 -7.46 -1.70
C VAL A 163 -12.13 -6.58 -0.50
N PHE A 164 -13.10 -6.97 0.30
CA PHE A 164 -13.50 -6.23 1.50
C PHE A 164 -13.77 -7.17 2.67
N ASP A 165 -13.59 -6.66 3.88
CA ASP A 165 -13.88 -7.39 5.11
C ASP A 165 -15.39 -7.32 5.39
N HIS A 166 -16.08 -8.42 5.17
CA HIS A 166 -17.54 -8.51 5.35
C HIS A 166 -17.99 -8.36 6.82
N ARG A 167 -17.08 -8.34 7.78
CA ARG A 167 -17.36 -8.00 9.18
C ARG A 167 -17.49 -6.50 9.40
N ALA A 168 -16.87 -5.70 8.52
CA ALA A 168 -16.84 -4.24 8.60
C ALA A 168 -17.74 -3.55 7.56
N LEU A 169 -17.93 -4.16 6.39
CA LEU A 169 -18.67 -3.61 5.26
C LEU A 169 -19.67 -4.65 4.73
N ASP A 170 -20.86 -4.22 4.38
CA ASP A 170 -21.84 -5.04 3.67
C ASP A 170 -21.86 -4.66 2.17
N MET A 171 -22.52 -5.50 1.35
CA MET A 171 -22.71 -5.22 -0.08
C MET A 171 -23.44 -3.89 -0.31
N GLY A 172 -24.34 -3.49 0.61
CA GLY A 172 -24.98 -2.18 0.58
C GLY A 172 -23.99 -1.01 0.62
N ASP A 173 -22.85 -1.18 1.30
CA ASP A 173 -21.78 -0.18 1.39
C ASP A 173 -20.86 -0.23 0.16
N VAL A 174 -20.59 -1.43 -0.35
CA VAL A 174 -19.62 -1.66 -1.43
C VAL A 174 -20.20 -1.31 -2.82
N VAL A 175 -21.47 -1.61 -3.08
CA VAL A 175 -22.10 -1.37 -4.38
C VAL A 175 -22.08 0.10 -4.81
N PRO A 176 -22.37 1.10 -3.95
CA PRO A 176 -22.22 2.50 -4.30
C PRO A 176 -20.79 2.87 -4.74
N PHE A 177 -19.78 2.33 -4.06
CA PHE A 177 -18.39 2.52 -4.42
C PHE A 177 -18.06 1.93 -5.80
N LEU A 178 -18.50 0.69 -6.08
CA LEU A 178 -18.29 0.07 -7.40
C LEU A 178 -18.99 0.84 -8.53
N LYS A 179 -20.19 1.36 -8.27
CA LYS A 179 -20.91 2.22 -9.22
C LYS A 179 -20.14 3.52 -9.48
N SER A 180 -19.58 4.14 -8.46
CA SER A 180 -18.77 5.35 -8.60
C SER A 180 -17.53 5.11 -9.47
N ILE A 181 -16.85 3.97 -9.28
CA ILE A 181 -15.74 3.58 -10.17
C ILE A 181 -16.21 3.41 -11.62
N ASP A 182 -17.29 2.67 -11.83
CA ASP A 182 -17.84 2.42 -13.17
C ASP A 182 -18.23 3.72 -13.88
N GLU A 183 -18.91 4.64 -13.20
CA GLU A 183 -19.27 5.96 -13.74
C GLU A 183 -18.04 6.81 -14.04
N THR A 184 -17.02 6.78 -13.19
CA THR A 184 -15.75 7.48 -13.47
C THR A 184 -15.07 6.98 -14.75
N PHE A 185 -15.13 5.67 -15.02
CA PHE A 185 -14.60 5.11 -16.26
C PHE A 185 -15.45 5.41 -17.50
N LYS A 186 -16.77 5.54 -17.34
CA LYS A 186 -17.67 5.97 -18.42
C LYS A 186 -17.52 7.45 -18.75
N HIS A 187 -17.23 8.27 -17.74
CA HIS A 187 -17.12 9.73 -17.81
C HIS A 187 -15.76 10.20 -17.27
N PRO A 188 -14.65 9.84 -17.96
CA PRO A 188 -13.30 10.10 -17.44
C PRO A 188 -12.94 11.59 -17.38
N GLU A 189 -13.72 12.47 -18.00
CA GLU A 189 -13.58 13.93 -17.92
C GLU A 189 -13.69 14.47 -16.50
N VAL A 190 -14.43 13.79 -15.61
CA VAL A 190 -14.58 14.17 -14.19
C VAL A 190 -13.24 14.21 -13.45
N ILE A 191 -12.26 13.43 -13.90
CA ILE A 191 -10.91 13.40 -13.29
C ILE A 191 -10.23 14.78 -13.34
N LYS A 192 -10.59 15.63 -14.31
CA LYS A 192 -10.06 16.99 -14.42
C LYS A 192 -10.47 17.90 -13.28
N GLU A 193 -11.57 17.60 -12.61
CA GLU A 193 -12.06 18.35 -11.44
C GLU A 193 -11.27 18.00 -10.17
N TRP A 194 -10.47 16.94 -10.20
CA TRP A 194 -9.67 16.45 -9.07
C TRP A 194 -8.20 16.93 -9.11
N ILE A 195 -7.83 17.76 -10.09
CA ILE A 195 -6.45 18.28 -10.26
C ILE A 195 -6.17 19.44 -9.34
#